data_801160cd936fa6bfe9e34767c93dd9b7
#
_entry.id   801160cd936fa6bfe9e34767c93dd9b7
#
_cell.length_a   1.000
_cell.length_b   1.000
_cell.length_c   1.000
_cell.angle_alpha   90.00
_cell.angle_beta   90.00
_cell.angle_gamma   90.00
#
_symmetry.space_group_name_H-M   'P 1'
#
loop_
_entity.id
_entity.type
_entity.pdbx_description
1 polymer ?
#
loop_
_entity_poly.entity_id
_entity_poly.type
_entity_poly.pdbx_seq_one_letter_code
_entity_poly.pdbx_strand_id
1 'polypeptide(L)'
;CFVEYKKGNNEQAIEIFKKACNEGASSGCYNLGLLYYNGTEVEQEYFKAAEAFSKACDDGHTKACYNLGYMYQNGYGVRLDPLKAIDLYEKTCKAGLGASCYNMANMYEVADGVEKDLFKAVEYLTKACNLNHAKACYNLALKYKNEDGVEKNPLRSAQLYEKSCDLGYPKSCYNLGIMYVDGEYFMKDNIKAL
;
A
#
# COMPACT_ATOMS: atom_id res chain seq x y z
N CYS A 1 34.15 -15.42 -4.81
CA CYS A 1 34.48 -14.58 -3.61
C CYS A 1 33.41 -13.56 -3.22
N PHE A 2 32.84 -12.78 -4.14
CA PHE A 2 31.82 -11.75 -3.80
C PHE A 2 30.48 -12.36 -3.37
N VAL A 3 30.09 -13.50 -3.93
CA VAL A 3 28.84 -14.21 -3.61
C VAL A 3 28.93 -14.91 -2.25
N GLU A 4 30.10 -15.47 -1.89
CA GLU A 4 30.32 -16.11 -0.59
C GLU A 4 30.36 -15.12 0.57
N TYR A 5 30.93 -13.91 0.35
CA TYR A 5 30.96 -12.87 1.38
C TYR A 5 29.54 -12.37 1.74
N LYS A 6 28.64 -12.22 0.76
CA LYS A 6 27.23 -11.87 1.02
C LYS A 6 26.47 -13.00 1.70
N LYS A 7 26.69 -14.25 1.31
CA LYS A 7 25.99 -15.42 1.87
C LYS A 7 26.31 -15.63 3.35
N GLY A 8 27.57 -15.50 3.77
CA GLY A 8 27.96 -15.60 5.17
C GLY A 8 27.38 -14.47 6.04
N ASN A 9 27.26 -13.25 5.51
CA ASN A 9 26.68 -12.11 6.23
C ASN A 9 25.17 -12.25 6.46
N ASN A 10 24.45 -12.96 5.60
CA ASN A 10 23.00 -13.12 5.74
C ASN A 10 22.62 -14.28 6.69
N GLU A 11 23.38 -15.34 6.75
CA GLU A 11 23.20 -16.36 7.80
C GLU A 11 23.41 -15.76 9.19
N GLN A 12 24.44 -14.92 9.35
CA GLN A 12 24.66 -14.17 10.59
C GLN A 12 23.53 -13.19 10.89
N ALA A 13 23.00 -12.48 9.87
CA ALA A 13 21.88 -11.57 10.03
C ALA A 13 20.61 -12.30 10.50
N ILE A 14 20.33 -13.48 9.95
CA ILE A 14 19.20 -14.32 10.38
C ILE A 14 19.34 -14.71 11.85
N GLU A 15 20.52 -15.19 12.27
CA GLU A 15 20.74 -15.57 13.66
C GLU A 15 20.58 -14.38 14.63
N ILE A 16 21.09 -13.19 14.24
CA ILE A 16 20.94 -11.96 15.03
C ILE A 16 19.46 -11.54 15.10
N PHE A 17 18.72 -11.54 13.97
CA PHE A 17 17.31 -11.17 13.97
C PHE A 17 16.44 -12.21 14.69
N LYS A 18 16.75 -13.51 14.61
CA LYS A 18 16.10 -14.55 15.42
C LYS A 18 16.29 -14.29 16.92
N LYS A 19 17.53 -14.00 17.32
CA LYS A 19 17.83 -13.67 18.73
C LYS A 19 17.03 -12.44 19.16
N ALA A 20 17.10 -11.36 18.42
CA ALA A 20 16.37 -10.13 18.72
C ALA A 20 14.84 -10.36 18.78
N CYS A 21 14.30 -11.15 17.84
CA CYS A 21 12.88 -11.49 17.83
C CYS A 21 12.47 -12.34 19.04
N ASN A 22 13.33 -13.29 19.46
CA ASN A 22 13.06 -14.11 20.65
C ASN A 22 13.17 -13.32 21.95
N GLU A 23 13.97 -12.27 21.97
CA GLU A 23 14.09 -11.32 23.08
C GLU A 23 12.99 -10.24 23.09
N GLY A 24 12.00 -10.32 22.17
CA GLY A 24 10.83 -9.42 22.11
C GLY A 24 11.03 -8.15 21.31
N ALA A 25 12.11 -8.02 20.52
CA ALA A 25 12.29 -6.88 19.63
C ALA A 25 11.44 -7.03 18.37
N SER A 26 10.31 -6.33 18.29
CA SER A 26 9.38 -6.39 17.13
C SER A 26 10.06 -6.06 15.79
N SER A 27 11.04 -5.14 15.77
CA SER A 27 11.85 -4.84 14.59
C SER A 27 12.73 -6.02 14.16
N GLY A 28 13.22 -6.82 15.10
CA GLY A 28 13.95 -8.07 14.82
C GLY A 28 13.06 -9.10 14.13
N CYS A 29 11.85 -9.31 14.66
CA CYS A 29 10.85 -10.18 14.05
C CYS A 29 10.44 -9.69 12.65
N TYR A 30 10.23 -8.37 12.48
CA TYR A 30 9.90 -7.79 11.18
C TYR A 30 11.00 -8.03 10.13
N ASN A 31 12.26 -7.77 10.47
CA ASN A 31 13.39 -7.99 9.56
C ASN A 31 13.58 -9.47 9.23
N LEU A 32 13.43 -10.36 10.23
CA LEU A 32 13.43 -11.80 10.01
C LEU A 32 12.34 -12.23 9.03
N GLY A 33 11.12 -11.69 9.21
CA GLY A 33 10.01 -11.92 8.29
C GLY A 33 10.31 -11.48 6.87
N LEU A 34 10.97 -10.32 6.66
CA LEU A 34 11.39 -9.85 5.35
C LEU A 34 12.41 -10.77 4.69
N LEU A 35 13.39 -11.30 5.44
CA LEU A 35 14.37 -12.23 4.91
C LEU A 35 13.73 -13.51 4.40
N TYR A 36 12.84 -14.12 5.19
CA TYR A 36 12.11 -15.31 4.76
C TYR A 36 11.12 -15.03 3.61
N TYR A 37 10.46 -13.87 3.62
CA TYR A 37 9.50 -13.50 2.58
C TYR A 37 10.18 -13.29 1.23
N ASN A 38 11.31 -12.58 1.18
CA ASN A 38 12.01 -12.25 -0.05
C ASN A 38 12.83 -13.41 -0.61
N GLY A 39 13.19 -14.40 0.21
CA GLY A 39 14.10 -15.45 -0.19
C GLY A 39 15.49 -14.94 -0.58
N THR A 40 15.90 -13.79 -0.04
CA THR A 40 17.19 -13.17 -0.35
C THR A 40 18.28 -13.99 0.35
N GLU A 41 18.95 -14.87 -0.43
CA GLU A 41 20.06 -15.75 0.00
C GLU A 41 19.69 -16.84 1.04
N VAL A 42 18.42 -16.97 1.37
CA VAL A 42 17.79 -18.15 2.00
C VAL A 42 16.66 -18.61 1.12
N GLU A 43 16.32 -19.88 1.19
CA GLU A 43 15.12 -20.37 0.52
C GLU A 43 13.90 -19.59 1.00
N GLN A 44 13.05 -19.16 0.07
CA GLN A 44 11.84 -18.42 0.37
C GLN A 44 10.91 -19.29 1.20
N GLU A 45 10.64 -18.86 2.44
CA GLU A 45 9.87 -19.62 3.41
C GLU A 45 8.70 -18.77 3.93
N TYR A 46 7.64 -18.67 3.13
CA TYR A 46 6.47 -17.86 3.47
C TYR A 46 5.84 -18.21 4.83
N PHE A 47 5.83 -19.48 5.24
CA PHE A 47 5.31 -19.86 6.55
C PHE A 47 6.09 -19.20 7.69
N LYS A 48 7.43 -19.27 7.64
CA LYS A 48 8.29 -18.63 8.67
C LYS A 48 8.19 -17.10 8.59
N ALA A 49 8.01 -16.53 7.38
CA ALA A 49 7.77 -15.12 7.24
C ALA A 49 6.48 -14.69 7.95
N ALA A 50 5.38 -15.44 7.76
CA ALA A 50 4.10 -15.16 8.40
C ALA A 50 4.18 -15.24 9.93
N GLU A 51 4.87 -16.25 10.47
CA GLU A 51 5.10 -16.38 11.92
C GLU A 51 5.87 -15.17 12.48
N ALA A 52 6.94 -14.76 11.79
CA ALA A 52 7.76 -13.62 12.22
C ALA A 52 6.98 -12.31 12.12
N PHE A 53 6.22 -12.08 11.03
CA PHE A 53 5.36 -10.91 10.91
C PHE A 53 4.22 -10.91 11.93
N SER A 54 3.64 -12.08 12.27
CA SER A 54 2.61 -12.18 13.31
C SER A 54 3.14 -11.70 14.65
N LYS A 55 4.29 -12.24 15.11
CA LYS A 55 4.92 -11.79 16.36
C LYS A 55 5.15 -10.28 16.36
N ALA A 56 5.75 -9.75 15.29
CA ALA A 56 6.00 -8.32 15.20
C ALA A 56 4.70 -7.49 15.18
N CYS A 57 3.65 -7.98 14.55
CA CYS A 57 2.34 -7.32 14.48
C CYS A 57 1.64 -7.30 15.85
N ASP A 58 1.71 -8.40 16.59
CA ASP A 58 1.15 -8.52 17.94
C ASP A 58 1.83 -7.52 18.90
N ASP A 59 3.13 -7.28 18.71
CA ASP A 59 3.92 -6.25 19.41
C ASP A 59 3.74 -4.83 18.84
N GLY A 60 2.76 -4.62 17.95
CA GLY A 60 2.39 -3.30 17.44
C GLY A 60 3.21 -2.78 16.25
N HIS A 61 4.04 -3.60 15.61
CA HIS A 61 4.82 -3.17 14.46
C HIS A 61 3.94 -3.02 13.21
N THR A 62 3.53 -1.79 12.88
CA THR A 62 2.56 -1.47 11.82
C THR A 62 2.89 -2.09 10.46
N LYS A 63 4.17 -2.02 10.02
CA LYS A 63 4.58 -2.59 8.74
C LYS A 63 4.51 -4.12 8.72
N ALA A 64 4.72 -4.78 9.86
CA ALA A 64 4.57 -6.23 9.97
C ALA A 64 3.09 -6.63 9.84
N CYS A 65 2.18 -5.91 10.49
CA CYS A 65 0.74 -6.13 10.33
C CYS A 65 0.29 -5.95 8.87
N TYR A 66 0.83 -4.95 8.17
CA TYR A 66 0.56 -4.75 6.75
C TYR A 66 1.04 -5.94 5.91
N ASN A 67 2.28 -6.39 6.11
CA ASN A 67 2.82 -7.55 5.38
C ASN A 67 2.04 -8.83 5.68
N LEU A 68 1.67 -9.04 6.95
CA LEU A 68 0.82 -10.18 7.33
C LEU A 68 -0.56 -10.10 6.66
N GLY A 69 -1.17 -8.92 6.58
CA GLY A 69 -2.40 -8.69 5.83
C GLY A 69 -2.26 -9.06 4.35
N TYR A 70 -1.15 -8.65 3.73
CA TYR A 70 -0.85 -9.02 2.35
C TYR A 70 -0.68 -10.55 2.17
N MET A 71 -0.07 -11.22 3.14
CA MET A 71 0.07 -12.67 3.13
C MET A 71 -1.28 -13.38 3.25
N TYR A 72 -2.18 -12.90 4.12
CA TYR A 72 -3.56 -13.44 4.21
C TYR A 72 -4.37 -13.18 2.95
N GLN A 73 -4.23 -12.01 2.32
CA GLN A 73 -4.92 -11.67 1.08
C GLN A 73 -4.52 -12.58 -0.08
N ASN A 74 -3.25 -13.03 -0.12
CA ASN A 74 -2.72 -13.83 -1.23
C ASN A 74 -2.51 -15.31 -0.89
N GLY A 75 -2.72 -15.73 0.36
CA GLY A 75 -2.48 -17.10 0.81
C GLY A 75 -0.99 -17.47 0.87
N TYR A 76 -0.10 -16.52 1.09
CA TYR A 76 1.34 -16.77 1.17
C TYR A 76 1.74 -17.28 2.56
N GLY A 77 2.06 -18.57 2.68
CA GLY A 77 2.47 -19.23 3.93
C GLY A 77 1.36 -19.28 5.00
N VAL A 78 0.19 -18.80 4.70
CA VAL A 78 -1.03 -18.86 5.52
C VAL A 78 -2.21 -19.25 4.64
N ARG A 79 -3.28 -19.77 5.25
CA ARG A 79 -4.53 -19.97 4.50
C ARG A 79 -5.05 -18.62 4.02
N LEU A 80 -5.46 -18.57 2.73
CA LEU A 80 -6.13 -17.40 2.17
C LEU A 80 -7.30 -16.98 3.05
N ASP A 81 -7.27 -15.74 3.53
CA ASP A 81 -8.30 -15.19 4.42
C ASP A 81 -8.40 -13.66 4.19
N PRO A 82 -9.18 -13.23 3.18
CA PRO A 82 -9.34 -11.80 2.89
C PRO A 82 -9.96 -11.01 4.05
N LEU A 83 -10.77 -11.64 4.92
CA LEU A 83 -11.35 -10.94 6.07
C LEU A 83 -10.28 -10.57 7.10
N LYS A 84 -9.33 -11.49 7.38
CA LYS A 84 -8.18 -11.15 8.23
C LYS A 84 -7.29 -10.09 7.60
N ALA A 85 -7.13 -10.12 6.27
CA ALA A 85 -6.38 -9.08 5.57
C ALA A 85 -7.02 -7.70 5.76
N ILE A 86 -8.35 -7.62 5.66
CA ILE A 86 -9.14 -6.38 5.89
C ILE A 86 -8.90 -5.85 7.29
N ASP A 87 -9.04 -6.69 8.32
CA ASP A 87 -8.83 -6.28 9.72
C ASP A 87 -7.43 -5.70 9.94
N LEU A 88 -6.41 -6.36 9.38
CA LEU A 88 -5.02 -5.91 9.48
C LEU A 88 -4.79 -4.61 8.69
N TYR A 89 -5.34 -4.49 7.49
CA TYR A 89 -5.24 -3.25 6.71
C TYR A 89 -6.00 -2.11 7.34
N GLU A 90 -7.19 -2.35 7.91
CA GLU A 90 -7.95 -1.32 8.60
C GLU A 90 -7.18 -0.78 9.82
N LYS A 91 -6.63 -1.68 10.65
CA LYS A 91 -5.78 -1.33 11.79
C LYS A 91 -4.58 -0.47 11.34
N THR A 92 -3.89 -0.87 10.30
CA THR A 92 -2.67 -0.18 9.82
C THR A 92 -2.98 1.10 9.04
N CYS A 93 -4.12 1.18 8.34
CA CYS A 93 -4.62 2.40 7.72
C CYS A 93 -4.97 3.45 8.80
N LYS A 94 -5.64 3.05 9.89
CA LYS A 94 -5.91 3.92 11.05
C LYS A 94 -4.62 4.39 11.72
N ALA A 95 -3.57 3.57 11.70
CA ALA A 95 -2.23 3.94 12.19
C ALA A 95 -1.43 4.83 11.22
N GLY A 96 -2.02 5.27 10.10
CA GLY A 96 -1.41 6.21 9.16
C GLY A 96 -0.59 5.56 8.04
N LEU A 97 -0.69 4.26 7.81
CA LEU A 97 -0.02 3.62 6.68
C LEU A 97 -0.86 3.74 5.40
N GLY A 98 -0.50 4.69 4.52
CA GLY A 98 -1.23 4.97 3.28
C GLY A 98 -1.37 3.76 2.34
N ALA A 99 -0.37 2.86 2.32
CA ALA A 99 -0.42 1.62 1.54
C ALA A 99 -1.57 0.69 1.96
N SER A 100 -1.87 0.63 3.27
CA SER A 100 -2.99 -0.17 3.78
C SER A 100 -4.34 0.41 3.36
N CYS A 101 -4.49 1.73 3.46
CA CYS A 101 -5.70 2.40 2.97
C CYS A 101 -5.89 2.17 1.46
N TYR A 102 -4.79 2.21 0.69
CA TYR A 102 -4.83 1.91 -0.74
C TYR A 102 -5.27 0.46 -1.02
N ASN A 103 -4.76 -0.53 -0.27
CA ASN A 103 -5.19 -1.92 -0.42
C ASN A 103 -6.66 -2.10 -0.05
N MET A 104 -7.16 -1.44 1.03
CA MET A 104 -8.58 -1.43 1.37
C MET A 104 -9.45 -0.89 0.23
N ALA A 105 -9.01 0.20 -0.41
CA ALA A 105 -9.73 0.75 -1.56
C ALA A 105 -9.84 -0.27 -2.70
N ASN A 106 -8.74 -0.95 -3.03
CA ASN A 106 -8.74 -1.99 -4.05
C ASN A 106 -9.69 -3.15 -3.69
N MET A 107 -9.69 -3.60 -2.43
CA MET A 107 -10.56 -4.69 -2.00
C MET A 107 -12.04 -4.34 -2.19
N TYR A 108 -12.47 -3.12 -1.85
CA TYR A 108 -13.83 -2.65 -2.12
C TYR A 108 -14.14 -2.47 -3.61
N GLU A 109 -13.14 -2.12 -4.42
CA GLU A 109 -13.32 -1.94 -5.87
C GLU A 109 -13.54 -3.26 -6.60
N VAL A 110 -12.81 -4.33 -6.19
CA VAL A 110 -12.84 -5.63 -6.87
C VAL A 110 -13.65 -6.71 -6.14
N ALA A 111 -14.29 -6.37 -5.02
CA ALA A 111 -15.04 -7.31 -4.17
C ALA A 111 -14.19 -8.44 -3.56
N ASP A 112 -12.97 -8.13 -3.14
CA ASP A 112 -12.06 -9.10 -2.51
C ASP A 112 -12.32 -9.18 -1.00
N GLY A 113 -13.08 -10.20 -0.58
CA GLY A 113 -13.46 -10.42 0.83
C GLY A 113 -14.54 -9.47 1.38
N VAL A 114 -15.01 -8.53 0.59
CA VAL A 114 -16.09 -7.58 0.90
C VAL A 114 -17.02 -7.43 -0.30
N GLU A 115 -18.22 -6.93 -0.08
CA GLU A 115 -19.07 -6.51 -1.18
C GLU A 115 -18.46 -5.30 -1.91
N LYS A 116 -18.64 -5.25 -3.23
CA LYS A 116 -18.19 -4.12 -4.05
C LYS A 116 -18.85 -2.83 -3.58
N ASP A 117 -18.03 -1.84 -3.26
CA ASP A 117 -18.51 -0.54 -2.80
C ASP A 117 -17.55 0.57 -3.30
N LEU A 118 -17.94 1.22 -4.39
CA LEU A 118 -17.12 2.27 -5.00
C LEU A 118 -17.03 3.53 -4.14
N PHE A 119 -18.05 3.81 -3.30
CA PHE A 119 -18.00 4.95 -2.38
C PHE A 119 -16.96 4.71 -1.29
N LYS A 120 -16.92 3.50 -0.70
CA LYS A 120 -15.88 3.13 0.27
C LYS A 120 -14.50 3.09 -0.39
N ALA A 121 -14.39 2.59 -1.62
CA ALA A 121 -13.13 2.63 -2.37
C ALA A 121 -12.61 4.06 -2.49
N VAL A 122 -13.45 5.03 -2.85
CA VAL A 122 -13.10 6.45 -2.91
C VAL A 122 -12.73 7.01 -1.54
N GLU A 123 -13.45 6.65 -0.48
CA GLU A 123 -13.13 7.08 0.88
C GLU A 123 -11.72 6.62 1.28
N TYR A 124 -11.38 5.35 1.04
CA TYR A 124 -10.06 4.80 1.36
C TYR A 124 -8.96 5.35 0.43
N LEU A 125 -9.25 5.58 -0.88
CA LEU A 125 -8.31 6.28 -1.75
C LEU A 125 -8.02 7.69 -1.25
N THR A 126 -9.04 8.39 -0.75
CA THR A 126 -8.88 9.74 -0.18
C THR A 126 -7.98 9.70 1.06
N LYS A 127 -8.21 8.76 1.98
CA LYS A 127 -7.34 8.56 3.15
C LYS A 127 -5.90 8.27 2.73
N ALA A 128 -5.70 7.35 1.78
CA ALA A 128 -4.38 6.99 1.28
C ALA A 128 -3.67 8.19 0.61
N CYS A 129 -4.38 8.96 -0.21
CA CYS A 129 -3.84 10.15 -0.87
C CYS A 129 -3.47 11.24 0.15
N ASN A 130 -4.27 11.43 1.21
CA ASN A 130 -3.96 12.36 2.28
C ASN A 130 -2.71 11.93 3.07
N LEU A 131 -2.42 10.64 3.13
CA LEU A 131 -1.20 10.05 3.68
C LEU A 131 -0.04 10.00 2.65
N ASN A 132 -0.14 10.78 1.58
CA ASN A 132 0.88 10.93 0.53
C ASN A 132 1.20 9.64 -0.23
N HIS A 133 0.23 8.74 -0.37
CA HIS A 133 0.37 7.58 -1.23
C HIS A 133 0.10 7.98 -2.69
N ALA A 134 1.16 8.18 -3.48
CA ALA A 134 1.10 8.76 -4.83
C ALA A 134 0.11 8.02 -5.76
N LYS A 135 0.17 6.68 -5.80
CA LYS A 135 -0.71 5.86 -6.63
C LYS A 135 -2.19 5.99 -6.22
N ALA A 136 -2.47 6.22 -4.93
CA ALA A 136 -3.84 6.46 -4.47
C ALA A 136 -4.36 7.81 -4.95
N CYS A 137 -3.54 8.87 -4.94
CA CYS A 137 -3.91 10.16 -5.50
C CYS A 137 -4.22 10.05 -7.00
N TYR A 138 -3.41 9.31 -7.74
CA TYR A 138 -3.66 9.02 -9.16
C TYR A 138 -4.98 8.28 -9.39
N ASN A 139 -5.24 7.20 -8.65
CA ASN A 139 -6.49 6.45 -8.79
C ASN A 139 -7.70 7.30 -8.40
N LEU A 140 -7.59 8.12 -7.35
CA LEU A 140 -8.65 9.04 -6.94
C LEU A 140 -8.92 10.09 -8.01
N ALA A 141 -7.87 10.60 -8.69
CA ALA A 141 -8.02 11.52 -9.82
C ALA A 141 -8.82 10.89 -10.96
N LEU A 142 -8.54 9.61 -11.28
CA LEU A 142 -9.32 8.86 -12.27
C LEU A 142 -10.79 8.72 -11.87
N LYS A 143 -11.08 8.47 -10.58
CA LYS A 143 -12.48 8.38 -10.09
C LYS A 143 -13.24 9.69 -10.34
N TYR A 144 -12.64 10.83 -10.04
CA TYR A 144 -13.24 12.15 -10.32
C TYR A 144 -13.34 12.46 -11.82
N LYS A 145 -12.39 11.99 -12.65
CA LYS A 145 -12.44 12.17 -14.10
C LYS A 145 -13.56 11.35 -14.73
N ASN A 146 -13.76 10.11 -14.28
CA ASN A 146 -14.64 9.13 -14.91
C ASN A 146 -16.02 9.01 -14.25
N GLU A 147 -16.30 9.79 -13.19
CA GLU A 147 -17.57 9.70 -12.43
C GLU A 147 -17.77 8.30 -11.76
N ASP A 148 -16.70 7.69 -11.27
CA ASP A 148 -16.70 6.34 -10.76
C ASP A 148 -16.71 6.34 -9.22
N GLY A 149 -17.90 6.23 -8.62
CA GLY A 149 -18.10 6.31 -7.16
C GLY A 149 -18.07 7.72 -6.57
N VAL A 150 -17.93 8.75 -7.40
CA VAL A 150 -17.99 10.18 -7.04
C VAL A 150 -18.56 10.99 -8.20
N GLU A 151 -19.12 12.15 -7.93
CA GLU A 151 -19.52 13.08 -8.97
C GLU A 151 -18.30 13.59 -9.77
N LYS A 152 -18.47 13.66 -11.08
CA LYS A 152 -17.41 14.14 -12.00
C LYS A 152 -16.92 15.53 -11.60
N ASN A 153 -15.62 15.65 -11.41
CA ASN A 153 -14.99 16.92 -11.07
C ASN A 153 -13.59 17.05 -11.70
N PRO A 154 -13.49 17.61 -12.92
CA PRO A 154 -12.21 17.75 -13.62
C PRO A 154 -11.18 18.58 -12.85
N LEU A 155 -11.62 19.64 -12.16
CA LEU A 155 -10.73 20.48 -11.35
C LEU A 155 -10.10 19.65 -10.21
N ARG A 156 -10.91 18.86 -9.51
CA ARG A 156 -10.44 18.00 -8.44
C ARG A 156 -9.52 16.91 -8.98
N SER A 157 -9.84 16.35 -10.15
CA SER A 157 -8.98 15.38 -10.84
C SER A 157 -7.60 15.97 -11.14
N ALA A 158 -7.54 17.18 -11.71
CA ALA A 158 -6.28 17.86 -12.02
C ALA A 158 -5.43 18.10 -10.75
N GLN A 159 -6.02 18.62 -9.67
CA GLN A 159 -5.33 18.82 -8.38
C GLN A 159 -4.75 17.52 -7.81
N LEU A 160 -5.47 16.40 -7.97
CA LEU A 160 -5.01 15.10 -7.49
C LEU A 160 -3.90 14.52 -8.37
N TYR A 161 -3.97 14.74 -9.71
CA TYR A 161 -2.85 14.39 -10.59
C TYR A 161 -1.61 15.22 -10.27
N GLU A 162 -1.75 16.54 -10.03
CA GLU A 162 -0.65 17.40 -9.60
C GLU A 162 -0.01 16.88 -8.33
N LYS A 163 -0.79 16.67 -7.28
CA LYS A 163 -0.26 16.08 -6.02
C LYS A 163 0.43 14.74 -6.26
N SER A 164 -0.14 13.87 -7.07
CA SER A 164 0.45 12.56 -7.38
C SER A 164 1.73 12.67 -8.19
N CYS A 165 1.82 13.65 -9.09
CA CYS A 165 3.02 13.97 -9.87
C CYS A 165 4.14 14.46 -8.95
N ASP A 166 3.84 15.38 -8.03
CA ASP A 166 4.78 15.91 -7.04
C ASP A 166 5.30 14.82 -6.09
N LEU A 167 4.48 13.81 -5.81
CA LEU A 167 4.86 12.63 -5.06
C LEU A 167 5.67 11.61 -5.89
N GLY A 168 6.02 11.93 -7.13
CA GLY A 168 6.89 11.14 -7.98
C GLY A 168 6.19 10.03 -8.76
N TYR A 169 4.88 10.14 -9.08
CA TYR A 169 4.18 9.17 -9.91
C TYR A 169 4.08 9.65 -11.37
N PRO A 170 4.91 9.16 -12.32
CA PRO A 170 5.05 9.74 -13.66
C PRO A 170 3.77 9.75 -14.51
N LYS A 171 2.91 8.74 -14.33
CA LYS A 171 1.62 8.66 -15.04
C LYS A 171 0.70 9.83 -14.72
N SER A 172 0.81 10.40 -13.51
CA SER A 172 0.02 11.56 -13.10
C SER A 172 0.49 12.83 -13.81
N CYS A 173 1.81 13.01 -13.93
CA CYS A 173 2.37 14.15 -14.67
C CYS A 173 1.93 14.13 -16.14
N TYR A 174 1.94 12.94 -16.75
CA TYR A 174 1.49 12.76 -18.12
C TYR A 174 -0.01 13.10 -18.28
N ASN A 175 -0.87 12.56 -17.41
CA ASN A 175 -2.31 12.82 -17.48
C ASN A 175 -2.65 14.29 -17.19
N LEU A 176 -1.93 14.92 -16.28
CA LEU A 176 -2.06 16.34 -16.00
C LEU A 176 -1.70 17.17 -17.25
N GLY A 177 -0.60 16.83 -17.93
CA GLY A 177 -0.19 17.48 -19.17
C GLY A 177 -1.27 17.40 -20.26
N ILE A 178 -1.90 16.22 -20.41
CA ILE A 178 -3.04 16.05 -21.34
C ILE A 178 -4.20 16.96 -20.95
N MET A 179 -4.58 17.03 -19.68
CA MET A 179 -5.68 17.89 -19.22
C MET A 179 -5.42 19.38 -19.50
N TYR A 180 -4.16 19.82 -19.46
CA TYR A 180 -3.79 21.18 -19.86
C TYR A 180 -3.91 21.39 -21.38
N VAL A 181 -3.47 20.43 -22.20
CA VAL A 181 -3.57 20.50 -23.67
C VAL A 181 -5.04 20.51 -24.13
N ASP A 182 -5.86 19.66 -23.53
CA ASP A 182 -7.29 19.53 -23.87
C ASP A 182 -8.15 20.69 -23.32
N GLY A 183 -7.58 21.55 -22.48
CA GLY A 183 -8.30 22.69 -21.87
C GLY A 183 -9.35 22.28 -20.83
N GLU A 184 -9.40 21.01 -20.45
CA GLU A 184 -10.38 20.51 -19.45
C GLU A 184 -10.24 21.20 -18.07
N TYR A 185 -9.05 21.76 -17.78
CA TYR A 185 -8.75 22.44 -16.53
C TYR A 185 -9.27 23.89 -16.48
N PHE A 186 -9.31 24.57 -17.63
CA PHE A 186 -9.58 26.03 -17.70
C PHE A 186 -11.05 26.41 -17.90
N MET A 187 -11.93 25.46 -18.17
CA MET A 187 -13.34 25.74 -18.51
C MET A 187 -14.16 26.39 -17.38
N LYS A 188 -13.69 26.35 -16.12
CA LYS A 188 -14.39 26.99 -14.99
C LYS A 188 -13.86 28.37 -14.57
N ASP A 189 -12.64 28.73 -14.87
CA ASP A 189 -12.09 30.05 -14.50
C ASP A 189 -12.47 31.13 -15.49
N ASN A 190 -12.74 30.80 -16.75
CA ASN A 190 -13.24 31.76 -17.73
C ASN A 190 -14.68 32.28 -17.46
N ILE A 191 -15.47 31.57 -16.64
CA ILE A 191 -16.81 32.02 -16.22
C ILE A 191 -16.74 32.98 -15.04
N LYS A 192 -15.64 33.01 -14.29
CA LYS A 192 -15.42 33.96 -13.18
C LYS A 192 -14.72 35.25 -13.62
N ALA A 193 -14.23 35.31 -14.84
CA ALA A 193 -13.55 36.49 -15.41
C ALA A 193 -14.46 37.36 -16.31
N LEU A 194 -15.75 37.02 -16.45
CA LEU A 194 -16.81 37.80 -17.02
C LEU A 194 -17.83 38.22 -15.95
#